data_25e94b30940242200778a7defd07879b
#
_entry.id   25e94b30940242200778a7defd07879b
#
_cell.length_a   1.000
_cell.length_b   1.000
_cell.length_c   1.000
_cell.angle_alpha   90.00
_cell.angle_beta   90.00
_cell.angle_gamma   90.00
#
_symmetry.space_group_name_H-M   'P 1'
#
loop_
_entity.id
_entity.type
_entity.pdbx_description
1 polymer ?
#
loop_
_entity_poly.entity_id
_entity_poly.type
_entity_poly.pdbx_seq_one_letter_code
_entity_poly.pdbx_strand_id
1 'polypeptide(L)'
;MSEDIFSQFFNLFNNDEEDVNWELAKQINNHLNKDDESFIPELSNQDIKFDEIFRVVELNSDKTLGETVNPVELKLLDSKDYGLWFLESIKHFDFSNFELGGMPEGLGIKNIKSSIVGMQLGNIAGLLSKHSWGLSNFGIILPKSKTLSLNKNNFFNRLSIFEADERELSLAYISLEYTALSLGTYEAPFKKIITNLTVSTKQMMEKIKDLDLNIDPSQISNPQEILSNLPSDEEFDTNEIFESIIAPLSFYREAIKQKAKKLELLNDESIFDLVMDLTFSPSEGPTRDLEIKISELDNLTSSFFTFLNESKNELSIDEILSSEDLIPSIEELSDPIGWAARTSMPPI
;
A
#
# COMPACT_ATOMS: atom_id res chain seq x y z
N MET A 1 9.28 -22.10 28.95
CA MET A 1 8.57 -21.74 27.72
C MET A 1 8.75 -20.27 27.28
N SER A 2 9.12 -19.34 28.19
CA SER A 2 9.38 -17.95 27.85
C SER A 2 10.79 -17.68 27.25
N GLU A 3 11.80 -18.45 27.68
CA GLU A 3 13.19 -18.27 27.20
C GLU A 3 13.40 -18.63 25.71
N ASP A 4 12.57 -19.52 25.18
CA ASP A 4 12.71 -19.98 23.79
C ASP A 4 12.15 -18.95 22.78
N ILE A 5 11.13 -18.22 23.16
CA ILE A 5 10.57 -17.13 22.33
C ILE A 5 11.53 -15.94 22.30
N PHE A 6 12.18 -15.63 23.40
CA PHE A 6 13.17 -14.55 23.48
C PHE A 6 14.43 -14.85 22.68
N SER A 7 14.95 -16.07 22.75
CA SER A 7 16.12 -16.46 21.97
C SER A 7 15.82 -16.49 20.47
N GLN A 8 14.61 -16.88 20.06
CA GLN A 8 14.16 -16.79 18.68
C GLN A 8 14.03 -15.33 18.23
N PHE A 9 13.49 -14.46 19.09
CA PHE A 9 13.39 -13.02 18.80
C PHE A 9 14.77 -12.39 18.65
N PHE A 10 15.73 -12.69 19.54
CA PHE A 10 17.11 -12.22 19.41
C PHE A 10 17.82 -12.71 18.16
N ASN A 11 17.57 -13.95 17.74
CA ASN A 11 18.14 -14.47 16.48
C ASN A 11 17.59 -13.74 15.23
N LEU A 12 16.40 -13.14 15.31
CA LEU A 12 15.83 -12.34 14.24
C LEU A 12 16.53 -10.99 14.04
N PHE A 13 17.15 -10.44 15.09
CA PHE A 13 17.95 -9.21 14.97
C PHE A 13 19.37 -9.44 14.49
N ASN A 14 19.81 -10.70 14.35
CA ASN A 14 21.18 -11.05 13.97
C ASN A 14 21.36 -11.31 12.45
N ASN A 15 20.40 -10.97 11.60
CA ASN A 15 20.55 -11.07 10.15
C ASN A 15 21.32 -9.84 9.61
N ASP A 16 22.65 -9.98 9.54
CA ASP A 16 23.62 -8.88 9.40
C ASP A 16 23.80 -8.32 7.98
N GLU A 17 23.15 -8.87 6.94
CA GLU A 17 23.52 -8.55 5.55
C GLU A 17 22.43 -7.84 4.72
N GLU A 18 21.15 -7.88 5.13
CA GLU A 18 20.05 -7.31 4.35
C GLU A 18 19.59 -5.95 4.89
N ASP A 19 19.09 -5.07 4.00
CA ASP A 19 18.52 -3.77 4.38
C ASP A 19 17.15 -3.91 5.06
N VAL A 20 16.49 -5.07 4.92
CA VAL A 20 15.18 -5.39 5.49
C VAL A 20 15.24 -6.72 6.23
N ASN A 21 14.74 -6.76 7.45
CA ASN A 21 14.50 -8.01 8.17
C ASN A 21 13.18 -8.66 7.71
N TRP A 22 13.25 -9.41 6.60
CA TRP A 22 12.10 -10.07 5.98
C TRP A 22 11.45 -11.11 6.88
N GLU A 23 12.24 -11.76 7.73
CA GLU A 23 11.71 -12.78 8.64
C GLU A 23 10.83 -12.14 9.73
N LEU A 24 11.26 -11.01 10.27
CA LEU A 24 10.45 -10.20 11.19
C LEU A 24 9.17 -9.71 10.51
N ALA A 25 9.27 -9.21 9.27
CA ALA A 25 8.09 -8.77 8.51
C ALA A 25 7.06 -9.89 8.34
N LYS A 26 7.50 -11.10 7.99
CA LYS A 26 6.62 -12.28 7.86
C LYS A 26 5.99 -12.68 9.19
N GLN A 27 6.74 -12.62 10.28
CA GLN A 27 6.22 -12.97 11.60
C GLN A 27 5.14 -11.99 12.06
N ILE A 28 5.33 -10.69 11.81
CA ILE A 28 4.33 -9.67 12.12
C ILE A 28 3.06 -9.89 11.29
N ASN A 29 3.19 -10.11 9.97
CA ASN A 29 2.04 -10.45 9.15
C ASN A 29 1.30 -11.69 9.67
N ASN A 30 2.02 -12.76 10.02
CA ASN A 30 1.44 -13.98 10.55
C ASN A 30 0.76 -13.76 11.90
N HIS A 31 1.34 -12.91 12.76
CA HIS A 31 0.76 -12.58 14.06
C HIS A 31 -0.56 -11.80 13.93
N LEU A 32 -0.57 -10.80 13.04
CA LEU A 32 -1.75 -9.98 12.77
C LEU A 32 -2.90 -10.80 12.17
N ASN A 33 -2.60 -11.87 11.42
CA ASN A 33 -3.61 -12.75 10.80
C ASN A 33 -3.86 -14.05 11.56
N LYS A 34 -3.43 -14.13 12.84
CA LYS A 34 -3.51 -15.39 13.62
C LYS A 34 -4.94 -15.86 13.90
N ASP A 35 -5.85 -14.90 14.09
CA ASP A 35 -7.24 -15.15 14.47
C ASP A 35 -8.21 -14.98 13.27
N ASP A 36 -7.67 -14.87 12.06
CA ASP A 36 -8.47 -14.72 10.84
C ASP A 36 -9.02 -16.09 10.43
N GLU A 37 -10.16 -16.46 11.02
CA GLU A 37 -10.95 -17.60 10.56
C GLU A 37 -11.53 -17.23 9.19
N SER A 38 -11.12 -17.96 8.17
CA SER A 38 -11.55 -17.77 6.79
C SER A 38 -13.07 -18.02 6.65
N PHE A 39 -13.86 -16.98 6.91
CA PHE A 39 -15.27 -16.99 6.58
C PHE A 39 -15.41 -16.71 5.08
N ILE A 40 -15.72 -17.73 4.31
CA ILE A 40 -16.10 -17.59 2.90
C ILE A 40 -17.63 -17.54 2.89
N PRO A 41 -18.25 -16.39 2.52
CA PRO A 41 -19.69 -16.33 2.34
C PRO A 41 -20.13 -17.40 1.33
N GLU A 42 -21.28 -18.03 1.56
CA GLU A 42 -21.93 -18.82 0.52
C GLU A 42 -22.32 -17.86 -0.62
N LEU A 43 -21.51 -17.86 -1.67
CA LEU A 43 -21.88 -17.16 -2.91
C LEU A 43 -23.17 -17.78 -3.47
N SER A 44 -24.08 -16.95 -3.93
CA SER A 44 -25.25 -17.40 -4.65
C SER A 44 -24.79 -18.31 -5.78
N ASN A 45 -25.45 -19.45 -5.97
CA ASN A 45 -25.13 -20.61 -6.81
C ASN A 45 -24.72 -20.36 -8.29
N GLN A 46 -24.16 -19.20 -8.62
CA GLN A 46 -23.59 -18.93 -9.93
C GLN A 46 -22.10 -19.26 -9.85
N ASP A 47 -21.68 -20.26 -10.60
CA ASP A 47 -20.27 -20.57 -10.84
C ASP A 47 -19.60 -19.38 -11.56
N ILE A 48 -19.20 -18.33 -10.80
CA ILE A 48 -18.46 -17.22 -11.36
C ILE A 48 -17.09 -17.74 -11.77
N LYS A 49 -16.87 -17.77 -13.07
CA LYS A 49 -15.60 -18.20 -13.62
C LYS A 49 -14.63 -17.04 -13.67
N PHE A 50 -13.94 -16.80 -12.55
CA PHE A 50 -12.97 -15.71 -12.42
C PHE A 50 -11.89 -15.75 -13.49
N ASP A 51 -11.46 -16.93 -13.92
CA ASP A 51 -10.49 -17.08 -15.01
C ASP A 51 -11.02 -16.56 -16.35
N GLU A 52 -12.33 -16.71 -16.62
CA GLU A 52 -12.94 -16.16 -17.83
C GLU A 52 -13.03 -14.64 -17.76
N ILE A 53 -13.41 -14.08 -16.60
CA ILE A 53 -13.45 -12.64 -16.36
C ILE A 53 -12.04 -12.04 -16.48
N PHE A 54 -11.07 -12.67 -15.87
CA PHE A 54 -9.67 -12.25 -15.95
C PHE A 54 -9.17 -12.19 -17.41
N ARG A 55 -9.45 -13.20 -18.21
CA ARG A 55 -9.09 -13.22 -19.64
C ARG A 55 -9.77 -12.11 -20.44
N VAL A 56 -11.03 -11.81 -20.12
CA VAL A 56 -11.74 -10.69 -20.77
C VAL A 56 -11.04 -9.35 -20.46
N VAL A 57 -10.64 -9.13 -19.22
CA VAL A 57 -9.87 -7.93 -18.82
C VAL A 57 -8.52 -7.90 -19.51
N GLU A 58 -7.75 -8.99 -19.47
CA GLU A 58 -6.45 -9.12 -20.11
C GLU A 58 -6.50 -8.77 -21.60
N LEU A 59 -7.42 -9.40 -22.35
CA LEU A 59 -7.56 -9.17 -23.80
C LEU A 59 -7.94 -7.72 -24.16
N ASN A 60 -8.67 -7.02 -23.28
CA ASN A 60 -9.04 -5.63 -23.53
C ASN A 60 -7.96 -4.68 -23.07
N SER A 61 -7.21 -5.02 -22.01
CA SER A 61 -6.13 -4.19 -21.49
C SER A 61 -4.96 -4.10 -22.48
N ASP A 62 -4.61 -5.15 -23.19
CA ASP A 62 -3.57 -5.14 -24.21
C ASP A 62 -3.78 -4.06 -25.29
N LYS A 63 -5.04 -3.74 -25.57
CA LYS A 63 -5.40 -2.71 -26.56
C LYS A 63 -5.36 -1.28 -26.01
N THR A 64 -5.58 -1.12 -24.71
CA THR A 64 -5.90 0.17 -24.10
C THR A 64 -4.78 0.68 -23.19
N LEU A 65 -4.12 -0.22 -22.46
CA LEU A 65 -3.10 0.12 -21.44
C LEU A 65 -1.66 0.01 -21.99
N GLY A 66 -1.47 -0.46 -23.22
CA GLY A 66 -0.16 -0.66 -23.82
C GLY A 66 0.47 -2.00 -23.46
N GLU A 67 1.79 -2.13 -23.60
CA GLU A 67 2.51 -3.38 -23.30
C GLU A 67 2.30 -3.78 -21.85
N THR A 68 1.51 -4.81 -21.64
CA THR A 68 1.26 -5.41 -20.33
C THR A 68 2.35 -6.38 -19.94
N VAL A 69 2.48 -6.62 -18.64
CA VAL A 69 3.43 -7.60 -18.10
C VAL A 69 2.91 -9.01 -18.42
N ASN A 70 3.35 -9.59 -19.52
CA ASN A 70 2.99 -10.97 -19.90
C ASN A 70 4.08 -11.98 -19.49
N PRO A 71 3.70 -13.16 -18.99
CA PRO A 71 2.35 -13.62 -18.59
C PRO A 71 1.95 -13.11 -17.21
N VAL A 72 0.66 -12.85 -17.02
CA VAL A 72 0.04 -12.50 -15.73
C VAL A 72 -0.67 -13.72 -15.17
N GLU A 73 -0.49 -13.98 -13.88
CA GLU A 73 -1.15 -15.05 -13.15
C GLU A 73 -2.18 -14.45 -12.18
N LEU A 74 -3.42 -14.93 -12.21
CA LEU A 74 -4.45 -14.58 -11.23
C LEU A 74 -4.38 -15.54 -10.04
N LYS A 75 -4.29 -14.99 -8.81
CA LYS A 75 -4.33 -15.75 -7.56
C LYS A 75 -5.43 -15.23 -6.63
N LEU A 76 -6.18 -16.15 -6.08
CA LEU A 76 -7.07 -15.88 -4.94
C LEU A 76 -6.41 -16.46 -3.69
N LEU A 77 -5.94 -15.57 -2.82
CA LEU A 77 -5.16 -15.93 -1.64
C LEU A 77 -5.96 -15.64 -0.37
N ASP A 78 -5.82 -16.48 0.65
CA ASP A 78 -6.31 -16.15 1.99
C ASP A 78 -5.53 -14.98 2.57
N SER A 79 -6.08 -14.33 3.59
CA SER A 79 -5.53 -13.11 4.16
C SER A 79 -4.05 -13.24 4.51
N LYS A 80 -3.67 -14.31 5.19
CA LYS A 80 -2.28 -14.56 5.57
C LYS A 80 -1.35 -14.68 4.35
N ASP A 81 -1.74 -15.47 3.37
CA ASP A 81 -0.94 -15.72 2.16
C ASP A 81 -0.90 -14.50 1.26
N TYR A 82 -1.96 -13.67 1.29
CA TYR A 82 -1.99 -12.37 0.61
C TYR A 82 -0.92 -11.41 1.14
N GLY A 83 -0.79 -11.28 2.46
CA GLY A 83 0.28 -10.47 3.05
C GLY A 83 1.67 -11.03 2.79
N LEU A 84 1.85 -12.35 2.81
CA LEU A 84 3.11 -12.98 2.44
C LEU A 84 3.45 -12.76 0.97
N TRP A 85 2.47 -12.86 0.08
CA TRP A 85 2.64 -12.54 -1.34
C TRP A 85 3.07 -11.07 -1.54
N PHE A 86 2.45 -10.12 -0.83
CA PHE A 86 2.86 -8.73 -0.87
C PHE A 86 4.32 -8.54 -0.48
N LEU A 87 4.74 -9.11 0.65
CA LEU A 87 6.14 -9.04 1.11
C LEU A 87 7.12 -9.64 0.09
N GLU A 88 6.80 -10.80 -0.49
CA GLU A 88 7.64 -11.41 -1.53
C GLU A 88 7.70 -10.56 -2.80
N SER A 89 6.61 -9.89 -3.17
CA SER A 89 6.55 -9.05 -4.37
C SER A 89 7.44 -7.82 -4.29
N ILE A 90 7.66 -7.28 -3.09
CA ILE A 90 8.48 -6.08 -2.88
C ILE A 90 9.95 -6.37 -2.56
N LYS A 91 10.36 -7.62 -2.40
CA LYS A 91 11.76 -7.99 -2.08
C LYS A 91 12.78 -7.50 -3.10
N HIS A 92 12.35 -7.29 -4.33
CA HIS A 92 13.24 -6.81 -5.41
C HIS A 92 13.39 -5.29 -5.43
N PHE A 93 12.67 -4.59 -4.56
CA PHE A 93 12.76 -3.15 -4.43
C PHE A 93 14.01 -2.78 -3.61
N ASP A 94 14.66 -1.68 -3.99
CA ASP A 94 15.85 -1.18 -3.29
C ASP A 94 15.43 -0.37 -2.05
N PHE A 95 15.71 -0.93 -0.86
CA PHE A 95 15.48 -0.28 0.44
C PHE A 95 16.75 0.36 1.02
N SER A 96 17.87 0.39 0.29
CA SER A 96 19.15 0.93 0.79
C SER A 96 19.04 2.40 1.19
N ASN A 97 18.22 3.17 0.48
CA ASN A 97 17.97 4.60 0.74
C ASN A 97 17.03 4.86 1.92
N PHE A 98 16.57 3.82 2.62
CA PHE A 98 15.78 3.97 3.84
C PHE A 98 16.71 4.40 4.99
N GLU A 99 17.06 5.69 5.04
CA GLU A 99 17.97 6.23 6.05
C GLU A 99 17.23 6.64 7.32
N LEU A 100 17.47 5.92 8.40
CA LEU A 100 17.11 6.36 9.75
C LEU A 100 18.12 7.41 10.19
N GLY A 101 17.84 8.69 9.97
CA GLY A 101 18.75 9.78 10.27
C GLY A 101 19.15 9.84 11.75
N GLY A 102 20.42 10.15 11.99
CA GLY A 102 20.91 10.58 13.30
C GLY A 102 21.30 9.49 14.29
N MET A 103 21.33 8.22 13.91
CA MET A 103 21.95 7.20 14.75
C MET A 103 23.48 7.24 14.59
N PRO A 104 24.26 7.13 15.70
CA PRO A 104 25.72 7.07 15.62
C PRO A 104 26.16 5.83 14.80
N GLU A 105 27.17 5.96 13.97
CA GLU A 105 27.76 4.82 13.26
C GLU A 105 28.39 3.84 14.27
N GLY A 106 27.86 2.62 14.39
CA GLY A 106 28.38 1.60 15.31
C GLY A 106 27.84 0.20 15.02
N LEU A 107 28.52 -0.80 15.57
CA LEU A 107 28.12 -2.21 15.49
C LEU A 107 26.71 -2.39 16.09
N GLY A 108 25.78 -2.91 15.31
CA GLY A 108 24.38 -3.18 15.70
C GLY A 108 23.34 -2.24 15.08
N ILE A 109 23.71 -1.08 14.53
CA ILE A 109 22.76 -0.10 13.98
C ILE A 109 22.13 -0.60 12.70
N LYS A 110 22.87 -1.30 11.86
CA LYS A 110 22.32 -1.91 10.62
C LYS A 110 21.19 -2.88 10.94
N ASN A 111 21.34 -3.67 12.02
CA ASN A 111 20.33 -4.63 12.45
C ASN A 111 19.08 -3.94 12.99
N ILE A 112 19.23 -2.82 13.70
CA ILE A 112 18.11 -2.01 14.19
C ILE A 112 17.37 -1.41 12.98
N LYS A 113 18.11 -0.85 12.01
CA LYS A 113 17.53 -0.29 10.78
C LYS A 113 16.73 -1.36 10.03
N SER A 114 17.33 -2.50 9.72
CA SER A 114 16.66 -3.58 8.98
C SER A 114 15.43 -4.11 9.71
N SER A 115 15.47 -4.15 11.04
CA SER A 115 14.34 -4.58 11.88
C SER A 115 13.20 -3.56 11.89
N ILE A 116 13.49 -2.26 11.96
CA ILE A 116 12.46 -1.20 11.86
C ILE A 116 11.78 -1.25 10.49
N VAL A 117 12.55 -1.36 9.42
CA VAL A 117 11.99 -1.50 8.05
C VAL A 117 11.14 -2.77 7.95
N GLY A 118 11.66 -3.91 8.43
CA GLY A 118 10.94 -5.18 8.46
C GLY A 118 9.64 -5.09 9.25
N MET A 119 9.65 -4.41 10.40
CA MET A 119 8.46 -4.19 11.22
C MET A 119 7.40 -3.34 10.47
N GLN A 120 7.80 -2.26 9.83
CA GLN A 120 6.88 -1.40 9.07
C GLN A 120 6.26 -2.15 7.89
N LEU A 121 7.07 -2.86 7.10
CA LEU A 121 6.58 -3.66 5.98
C LEU A 121 5.66 -4.80 6.44
N GLY A 122 5.97 -5.43 7.58
CA GLY A 122 5.12 -6.44 8.19
C GLY A 122 3.77 -5.89 8.64
N ASN A 123 3.75 -4.69 9.20
CA ASN A 123 2.51 -3.99 9.57
C ASN A 123 1.68 -3.62 8.34
N ILE A 124 2.31 -3.10 7.28
CA ILE A 124 1.62 -2.80 6.01
C ILE A 124 1.03 -4.11 5.42
N ALA A 125 1.80 -5.19 5.38
CA ALA A 125 1.32 -6.48 4.89
C ALA A 125 0.13 -7.00 5.71
N GLY A 126 0.19 -6.89 7.03
CA GLY A 126 -0.88 -7.28 7.93
C GLY A 126 -2.14 -6.43 7.77
N LEU A 127 -1.98 -5.12 7.59
CA LEU A 127 -3.07 -4.19 7.29
C LEU A 127 -3.76 -4.55 5.97
N LEU A 128 -2.99 -4.73 4.91
CA LEU A 128 -3.51 -5.15 3.60
C LEU A 128 -4.22 -6.50 3.69
N SER A 129 -3.66 -7.45 4.43
CA SER A 129 -4.25 -8.77 4.64
C SER A 129 -5.63 -8.71 5.28
N LYS A 130 -5.83 -7.82 6.25
CA LYS A 130 -7.08 -7.72 7.00
C LYS A 130 -8.15 -6.93 6.27
N HIS A 131 -7.78 -5.87 5.58
CA HIS A 131 -8.73 -4.84 5.17
C HIS A 131 -8.84 -4.65 3.67
N SER A 132 -7.82 -5.06 2.91
CA SER A 132 -7.82 -4.90 1.46
C SER A 132 -8.37 -6.14 0.75
N TRP A 133 -9.19 -5.93 -0.27
CA TRP A 133 -9.57 -6.97 -1.23
C TRP A 133 -8.54 -7.13 -2.35
N GLY A 134 -7.75 -6.08 -2.59
CA GLY A 134 -6.69 -6.00 -3.58
C GLY A 134 -5.80 -4.79 -3.31
N LEU A 135 -4.74 -4.60 -4.07
CA LEU A 135 -3.82 -3.47 -3.90
C LEU A 135 -4.42 -2.14 -4.34
N SER A 136 -5.25 -2.16 -5.38
CA SER A 136 -5.94 -0.97 -5.91
C SER A 136 -6.87 -0.35 -4.89
N ASN A 137 -7.38 -1.13 -3.92
CA ASN A 137 -8.22 -0.66 -2.82
C ASN A 137 -7.57 0.52 -2.07
N PHE A 138 -6.27 0.45 -1.81
CA PHE A 138 -5.48 1.52 -1.17
C PHE A 138 -4.61 2.30 -2.16
N GLY A 139 -4.71 2.06 -3.45
CA GLY A 139 -3.90 2.75 -4.45
C GLY A 139 -2.44 2.28 -4.49
N ILE A 140 -2.16 1.06 -4.08
CA ILE A 140 -0.80 0.51 -4.11
C ILE A 140 -0.49 -0.02 -5.50
N ILE A 141 0.55 0.51 -6.13
CA ILE A 141 1.08 0.08 -7.41
C ILE A 141 2.40 -0.64 -7.17
N LEU A 142 2.42 -1.96 -7.33
CA LEU A 142 3.63 -2.76 -7.15
C LEU A 142 4.53 -2.72 -8.38
N PRO A 143 5.82 -2.40 -8.24
CA PRO A 143 6.73 -2.42 -9.37
C PRO A 143 6.97 -3.85 -9.87
N LYS A 144 6.86 -4.03 -11.19
CA LYS A 144 7.24 -5.26 -11.92
C LYS A 144 6.56 -6.55 -11.43
N SER A 145 5.41 -6.47 -10.77
CA SER A 145 4.67 -7.67 -10.41
C SER A 145 4.12 -8.38 -11.65
N LYS A 146 4.16 -9.72 -11.64
CA LYS A 146 3.57 -10.57 -12.69
C LYS A 146 2.35 -11.34 -12.19
N THR A 147 1.96 -11.12 -10.96
CA THR A 147 0.86 -11.82 -10.31
C THR A 147 -0.18 -10.81 -9.88
N LEU A 148 -1.39 -10.97 -10.39
CA LEU A 148 -2.57 -10.29 -9.90
C LEU A 148 -3.14 -11.13 -8.76
N SER A 149 -3.12 -10.59 -7.55
CA SER A 149 -3.62 -11.31 -6.37
C SER A 149 -4.78 -10.57 -5.73
N LEU A 150 -5.84 -11.30 -5.42
CA LEU A 150 -6.97 -10.83 -4.65
C LEU A 150 -6.97 -11.51 -3.28
N ASN A 151 -7.26 -10.76 -2.24
CA ASN A 151 -7.53 -11.32 -0.93
C ASN A 151 -8.93 -11.94 -0.96
N LYS A 152 -8.95 -13.27 -1.00
CA LYS A 152 -10.14 -14.08 -1.21
C LYS A 152 -11.26 -13.75 -0.22
N ASN A 153 -10.93 -13.64 1.07
CA ASN A 153 -11.92 -13.41 2.11
C ASN A 153 -12.58 -12.03 1.96
N ASN A 154 -11.77 -10.99 1.81
CA ASN A 154 -12.26 -9.62 1.67
C ASN A 154 -12.99 -9.41 0.33
N PHE A 155 -12.47 -10.02 -0.74
CA PHE A 155 -13.10 -9.96 -2.05
C PHE A 155 -14.51 -10.58 -2.05
N PHE A 156 -14.67 -11.79 -1.51
CA PHE A 156 -15.97 -12.45 -1.44
C PHE A 156 -16.92 -11.76 -0.46
N ASN A 157 -16.41 -11.24 0.67
CA ASN A 157 -17.24 -10.42 1.56
C ASN A 157 -17.80 -9.20 0.83
N ARG A 158 -16.97 -8.52 0.04
CA ARG A 158 -17.40 -7.36 -0.75
C ARG A 158 -18.45 -7.73 -1.80
N LEU A 159 -18.28 -8.84 -2.51
CA LEU A 159 -19.29 -9.32 -3.47
C LEU A 159 -20.64 -9.57 -2.80
N SER A 160 -20.67 -10.05 -1.55
CA SER A 160 -21.90 -10.36 -0.82
C SER A 160 -22.61 -9.14 -0.22
N ILE A 161 -21.91 -8.01 -0.03
CA ILE A 161 -22.49 -6.81 0.60
C ILE A 161 -23.31 -6.00 -0.41
N PHE A 162 -22.91 -5.98 -1.68
CA PHE A 162 -23.55 -5.14 -2.67
C PHE A 162 -24.73 -5.85 -3.36
N GLU A 163 -25.88 -5.15 -3.45
CA GLU A 163 -27.03 -5.57 -4.25
C GLU A 163 -26.81 -5.25 -5.74
N ALA A 164 -25.71 -5.77 -6.31
CA ALA A 164 -25.36 -5.58 -7.71
C ALA A 164 -25.03 -6.93 -8.35
N ASP A 165 -24.95 -6.97 -9.68
CA ASP A 165 -24.58 -8.18 -10.39
C ASP A 165 -23.15 -8.63 -10.02
N GLU A 166 -23.02 -9.83 -9.47
CA GLU A 166 -21.74 -10.38 -8.99
C GLU A 166 -20.69 -10.47 -10.10
N ARG A 167 -21.12 -10.66 -11.34
CA ARG A 167 -20.22 -10.71 -12.49
C ARG A 167 -19.70 -9.33 -12.84
N GLU A 168 -20.56 -8.30 -12.82
CA GLU A 168 -20.14 -6.91 -13.06
C GLU A 168 -19.23 -6.41 -11.94
N LEU A 169 -19.55 -6.72 -10.67
CA LEU A 169 -18.66 -6.44 -9.53
C LEU A 169 -17.29 -7.11 -9.72
N SER A 170 -17.28 -8.41 -10.05
CA SER A 170 -16.04 -9.14 -10.26
C SER A 170 -15.22 -8.57 -11.41
N LEU A 171 -15.89 -8.14 -12.48
CA LEU A 171 -15.26 -7.49 -13.62
C LEU A 171 -14.63 -6.14 -13.22
N ALA A 172 -15.32 -5.36 -12.38
CA ALA A 172 -14.78 -4.09 -11.85
C ALA A 172 -13.53 -4.32 -10.99
N TYR A 173 -13.59 -5.26 -10.02
CA TYR A 173 -12.45 -5.59 -9.16
C TYR A 173 -11.24 -6.05 -9.96
N ILE A 174 -11.42 -6.97 -10.89
CA ILE A 174 -10.33 -7.52 -11.70
C ILE A 174 -9.78 -6.44 -12.65
N SER A 175 -10.61 -5.55 -13.18
CA SER A 175 -10.19 -4.45 -14.03
C SER A 175 -9.30 -3.45 -13.25
N LEU A 176 -9.68 -3.10 -12.02
CA LEU A 176 -8.91 -2.22 -11.16
C LEU A 176 -7.55 -2.83 -10.82
N GLU A 177 -7.53 -4.10 -10.38
CA GLU A 177 -6.28 -4.78 -10.03
C GLU A 177 -5.37 -4.98 -11.25
N TYR A 178 -5.93 -5.34 -12.41
CA TYR A 178 -5.16 -5.48 -13.63
C TYR A 178 -4.55 -4.14 -14.07
N THR A 179 -5.32 -3.07 -13.92
CA THR A 179 -4.84 -1.72 -14.20
C THR A 179 -3.71 -1.33 -13.24
N ALA A 180 -3.86 -1.57 -11.92
CA ALA A 180 -2.81 -1.34 -10.95
C ALA A 180 -1.53 -2.13 -11.28
N LEU A 181 -1.69 -3.40 -11.69
CA LEU A 181 -0.57 -4.25 -12.14
C LEU A 181 0.12 -3.66 -13.37
N SER A 182 -0.63 -3.19 -14.36
CA SER A 182 -0.09 -2.58 -15.58
C SER A 182 0.69 -1.30 -15.27
N LEU A 183 0.22 -0.49 -14.32
CA LEU A 183 0.91 0.71 -13.85
C LEU A 183 2.20 0.38 -13.08
N GLY A 184 2.38 -0.84 -12.61
CA GLY A 184 3.61 -1.33 -12.00
C GLY A 184 4.83 -1.34 -12.93
N THR A 185 4.69 -0.99 -14.21
CA THR A 185 5.81 -0.66 -15.10
C THR A 185 6.55 0.59 -14.63
N TYR A 186 5.88 1.48 -13.91
CA TYR A 186 6.47 2.66 -13.28
C TYR A 186 6.92 2.33 -11.86
N GLU A 187 8.19 2.59 -11.54
CA GLU A 187 8.74 2.40 -10.19
C GLU A 187 8.43 3.58 -9.26
N ALA A 188 8.24 4.77 -9.82
CA ALA A 188 8.07 6.00 -9.06
C ALA A 188 6.88 5.98 -8.07
N PRO A 189 5.70 5.38 -8.36
CA PRO A 189 4.61 5.32 -7.40
C PRO A 189 5.00 4.62 -6.09
N PHE A 190 5.60 3.43 -6.18
CA PHE A 190 6.00 2.69 -4.99
C PHE A 190 7.17 3.37 -4.28
N LYS A 191 8.13 3.88 -5.05
CA LYS A 191 9.27 4.63 -4.53
C LYS A 191 8.83 5.88 -3.77
N LYS A 192 7.83 6.63 -4.26
CA LYS A 192 7.26 7.77 -3.56
C LYS A 192 6.70 7.41 -2.18
N ILE A 193 5.97 6.29 -2.09
CA ILE A 193 5.45 5.80 -0.80
C ILE A 193 6.60 5.50 0.15
N ILE A 194 7.63 4.78 -0.29
CA ILE A 194 8.80 4.43 0.53
C ILE A 194 9.58 5.68 0.94
N THR A 195 9.78 6.63 0.03
CA THR A 195 10.45 7.91 0.32
C THR A 195 9.70 8.69 1.41
N ASN A 196 8.38 8.82 1.27
CA ASN A 196 7.57 9.53 2.25
C ASN A 196 7.57 8.83 3.62
N LEU A 197 7.41 7.50 3.65
CA LEU A 197 7.52 6.71 4.89
C LEU A 197 8.89 6.90 5.56
N THR A 198 9.96 6.94 4.77
CA THR A 198 11.32 7.16 5.28
C THR A 198 11.45 8.52 5.95
N VAL A 199 10.97 9.57 5.30
CA VAL A 199 11.02 10.94 5.82
C VAL A 199 10.23 11.05 7.13
N SER A 200 9.00 10.51 7.17
CA SER A 200 8.16 10.54 8.37
C SER A 200 8.76 9.74 9.53
N THR A 201 9.32 8.55 9.24
CA THR A 201 10.02 7.75 10.25
C THR A 201 11.23 8.49 10.80
N LYS A 202 12.00 9.17 9.95
CA LYS A 202 13.14 10.00 10.39
C LYS A 202 12.70 11.13 11.31
N GLN A 203 11.66 11.86 10.95
CA GLN A 203 11.10 12.94 11.77
C GLN A 203 10.63 12.42 13.14
N MET A 204 9.94 11.28 13.16
CA MET A 204 9.52 10.62 14.39
C MET A 204 10.73 10.24 15.26
N MET A 205 11.79 9.68 14.67
CA MET A 205 13.01 9.31 15.42
C MET A 205 13.77 10.54 15.96
N GLU A 206 13.73 11.68 15.26
CA GLU A 206 14.30 12.94 15.75
C GLU A 206 13.52 13.46 16.95
N LYS A 207 12.17 13.43 16.92
CA LYS A 207 11.33 13.78 18.09
C LYS A 207 11.63 12.91 19.31
N ILE A 208 11.83 11.60 19.12
CA ILE A 208 12.20 10.66 20.21
C ILE A 208 13.52 11.05 20.85
N LYS A 209 14.52 11.47 20.07
CA LYS A 209 15.81 11.92 20.61
C LYS A 209 15.68 13.16 21.48
N ASP A 210 14.81 14.10 21.09
CA ASP A 210 14.60 15.35 21.82
C ASP A 210 13.87 15.13 23.16
N LEU A 211 13.22 13.97 23.34
CA LEU A 211 12.56 13.58 24.60
C LEU A 211 13.54 13.18 25.74
N ASP A 212 14.86 13.36 25.53
CA ASP A 212 15.89 13.09 26.54
C ASP A 212 15.73 11.72 27.24
N LEU A 213 15.30 10.72 26.44
CA LEU A 213 15.23 9.35 26.90
C LEU A 213 16.65 8.92 27.24
N ASN A 214 16.99 8.93 28.55
CA ASN A 214 18.24 8.41 29.09
C ASN A 214 18.32 6.89 28.86
N ILE A 215 18.33 6.49 27.58
CA ILE A 215 18.52 5.10 27.19
C ILE A 215 20.02 4.82 27.36
N ASP A 216 20.37 4.18 28.45
CA ASP A 216 21.72 3.67 28.64
C ASP A 216 22.08 2.74 27.45
N PRO A 217 23.14 3.05 26.69
CA PRO A 217 23.55 2.19 25.58
C PRO A 217 23.78 0.72 25.97
N SER A 218 24.01 0.42 27.23
CA SER A 218 24.11 -0.94 27.77
C SER A 218 22.75 -1.63 27.90
N GLN A 219 21.63 -0.88 27.92
CA GLN A 219 20.27 -1.39 27.99
C GLN A 219 19.65 -1.62 26.61
N ILE A 220 20.27 -1.13 25.52
CA ILE A 220 19.86 -1.40 24.14
C ILE A 220 19.87 -2.91 23.79
N SER A 221 20.48 -3.73 24.66
CA SER A 221 20.43 -5.18 24.52
C SER A 221 19.04 -5.82 24.79
N ASN A 222 18.07 -5.06 25.29
CA ASN A 222 16.72 -5.56 25.54
C ASN A 222 15.65 -4.75 24.78
N PRO A 223 15.26 -5.20 23.57
CA PRO A 223 14.25 -4.51 22.75
C PRO A 223 12.90 -4.32 23.44
N GLN A 224 12.54 -5.18 24.41
CA GLN A 224 11.30 -5.03 25.18
C GLN A 224 11.36 -3.87 26.17
N GLU A 225 12.51 -3.58 26.75
CA GLU A 225 12.67 -2.41 27.61
C GLU A 225 12.61 -1.13 26.77
N ILE A 226 13.13 -1.14 25.53
CA ILE A 226 12.96 -0.04 24.61
C ILE A 226 11.49 0.16 24.27
N LEU A 227 10.77 -0.92 23.89
CA LEU A 227 9.35 -0.86 23.57
C LEU A 227 8.47 -0.49 24.77
N SER A 228 8.82 -0.94 25.99
CA SER A 228 8.06 -0.61 27.21
C SER A 228 8.37 0.80 27.76
N ASN A 229 9.50 1.37 27.38
CA ASN A 229 9.91 2.73 27.73
C ASN A 229 9.60 3.76 26.62
N LEU A 230 9.05 3.30 25.49
CA LEU A 230 8.46 4.23 24.51
C LEU A 230 7.26 4.92 25.16
N PRO A 231 7.10 6.22 24.91
CA PRO A 231 5.92 6.96 25.36
C PRO A 231 4.65 6.22 25.00
N SER A 232 3.61 6.33 25.85
CA SER A 232 2.29 5.73 25.57
C SER A 232 1.75 6.26 24.22
N ASP A 233 0.83 5.49 23.61
CA ASP A 233 0.24 5.76 22.28
C ASP A 233 -0.25 7.20 22.08
N GLU A 234 -0.49 7.97 23.15
CA GLU A 234 -0.90 9.38 23.09
C GLU A 234 0.28 10.34 22.70
N GLU A 235 1.54 9.91 22.86
CA GLU A 235 2.73 10.72 22.50
C GLU A 235 3.34 10.30 21.15
N PHE A 236 2.97 9.11 20.66
CA PHE A 236 3.35 8.59 19.36
C PHE A 236 2.20 8.71 18.37
N ASP A 237 2.13 9.83 17.67
CA ASP A 237 1.15 9.99 16.60
C ASP A 237 1.60 9.21 15.34
N THR A 238 1.27 7.90 15.32
CA THR A 238 1.42 7.06 14.12
C THR A 238 0.66 7.63 12.93
N ASN A 239 -0.29 8.54 13.16
CA ASN A 239 -1.03 9.21 12.10
C ASN A 239 -0.10 10.06 11.21
N GLU A 240 0.96 10.69 11.76
CA GLU A 240 1.90 11.47 10.94
C GLU A 240 2.59 10.61 9.85
N ILE A 241 2.87 9.34 10.15
CA ILE A 241 3.47 8.43 9.17
C ILE A 241 2.49 8.19 8.02
N PHE A 242 1.23 7.91 8.35
CA PHE A 242 0.21 7.66 7.34
C PHE A 242 -0.16 8.94 6.57
N GLU A 243 -0.17 10.10 7.21
CA GLU A 243 -0.45 11.38 6.54
C GLU A 243 0.49 11.65 5.37
N SER A 244 1.76 11.25 5.49
CA SER A 244 2.75 11.43 4.43
C SER A 244 2.44 10.65 3.15
N ILE A 245 1.68 9.56 3.23
CA ILE A 245 1.36 8.68 2.09
C ILE A 245 -0.06 8.82 1.59
N ILE A 246 -0.96 9.49 2.32
CA ILE A 246 -2.38 9.59 1.97
C ILE A 246 -2.59 10.24 0.59
N ALA A 247 -1.92 11.38 0.31
CA ALA A 247 -2.06 12.07 -0.95
C ALA A 247 -1.61 11.20 -2.15
N PRO A 248 -0.41 10.60 -2.16
CA PRO A 248 -0.05 9.69 -3.23
C PRO A 248 -0.99 8.48 -3.35
N LEU A 249 -1.43 7.87 -2.25
CA LEU A 249 -2.37 6.75 -2.31
C LEU A 249 -3.71 7.16 -2.93
N SER A 250 -4.28 8.29 -2.53
CA SER A 250 -5.52 8.82 -3.11
C SER A 250 -5.36 9.13 -4.59
N PHE A 251 -4.24 9.76 -4.99
CA PHE A 251 -3.94 10.01 -6.39
C PHE A 251 -3.85 8.71 -7.21
N TYR A 252 -3.15 7.68 -6.70
CA TYR A 252 -3.02 6.40 -7.41
C TYR A 252 -4.35 5.66 -7.52
N ARG A 253 -5.20 5.70 -6.48
CA ARG A 253 -6.56 5.14 -6.52
C ARG A 253 -7.34 5.72 -7.69
N GLU A 254 -7.38 7.04 -7.79
CA GLU A 254 -8.09 7.72 -8.87
C GLU A 254 -7.43 7.45 -10.24
N ALA A 255 -6.11 7.44 -10.33
CA ALA A 255 -5.39 7.10 -11.55
C ALA A 255 -5.73 5.68 -12.06
N ILE A 256 -5.76 4.70 -11.14
CA ILE A 256 -6.17 3.33 -11.44
C ILE A 256 -7.61 3.31 -11.95
N LYS A 257 -8.54 3.99 -11.25
CA LYS A 257 -9.95 4.05 -11.63
C LYS A 257 -10.14 4.70 -13.01
N GLN A 258 -9.52 5.84 -13.27
CA GLN A 258 -9.61 6.53 -14.56
C GLN A 258 -9.07 5.69 -15.72
N LYS A 259 -8.02 4.93 -15.49
CA LYS A 259 -7.48 4.03 -16.51
C LYS A 259 -8.32 2.75 -16.66
N ALA A 260 -8.88 2.21 -15.58
CA ALA A 260 -9.77 1.06 -15.64
C ALA A 260 -11.06 1.38 -16.41
N LYS A 261 -11.60 2.60 -16.26
CA LYS A 261 -12.75 3.08 -17.05
C LYS A 261 -12.48 3.05 -18.57
N LYS A 262 -11.25 3.30 -19.00
CA LYS A 262 -10.87 3.25 -20.42
C LYS A 262 -10.91 1.84 -21.03
N LEU A 263 -11.03 0.79 -20.23
CA LEU A 263 -11.22 -0.58 -20.72
C LEU A 263 -12.62 -0.79 -21.32
N GLU A 264 -13.60 0.07 -20.99
CA GLU A 264 -14.98 0.04 -21.50
C GLU A 264 -15.67 -1.34 -21.31
N LEU A 265 -15.36 -2.00 -20.19
CA LEU A 265 -15.84 -3.36 -19.91
C LEU A 265 -17.17 -3.39 -19.14
N LEU A 266 -17.52 -2.30 -18.46
CA LEU A 266 -18.75 -2.17 -17.67
C LEU A 266 -19.78 -1.32 -18.40
N ASN A 267 -21.04 -1.73 -18.28
CA ASN A 267 -22.16 -0.94 -18.80
C ASN A 267 -22.44 0.29 -17.91
N ASP A 268 -22.17 0.17 -16.61
CA ASP A 268 -22.32 1.22 -15.63
C ASP A 268 -20.99 1.47 -14.92
N GLU A 269 -20.33 2.57 -15.26
CA GLU A 269 -19.05 2.95 -14.66
C GLU A 269 -19.17 3.33 -13.17
N SER A 270 -20.37 3.60 -12.67
CA SER A 270 -20.57 3.91 -11.24
C SER A 270 -20.22 2.74 -10.33
N ILE A 271 -20.15 1.53 -10.88
CA ILE A 271 -19.69 0.33 -10.18
C ILE A 271 -18.24 0.49 -9.69
N PHE A 272 -17.39 1.18 -10.47
CA PHE A 272 -16.03 1.47 -9.99
C PHE A 272 -16.02 2.35 -8.74
N ASP A 273 -16.89 3.34 -8.68
CA ASP A 273 -17.00 4.20 -7.50
C ASP A 273 -17.51 3.41 -6.29
N LEU A 274 -18.49 2.50 -6.52
CA LEU A 274 -19.03 1.61 -5.50
C LEU A 274 -17.94 0.66 -4.93
N VAL A 275 -17.18 -0.01 -5.77
CA VAL A 275 -16.17 -0.98 -5.31
C VAL A 275 -14.95 -0.32 -4.68
N MET A 276 -14.66 0.92 -5.06
CA MET A 276 -13.57 1.73 -4.50
C MET A 276 -13.95 2.46 -3.21
N ASP A 277 -15.22 2.48 -2.83
CA ASP A 277 -15.68 3.16 -1.62
C ASP A 277 -15.16 2.44 -0.35
N LEU A 278 -14.31 3.13 0.40
CA LEU A 278 -13.72 2.64 1.63
C LEU A 278 -14.68 2.76 2.84
N THR A 279 -15.78 3.49 2.71
CA THR A 279 -16.75 3.63 3.82
C THR A 279 -17.45 2.31 4.15
N PHE A 280 -17.50 1.37 3.22
CA PHE A 280 -18.01 0.01 3.43
C PHE A 280 -16.99 -0.95 4.05
N SER A 281 -15.81 -0.48 4.46
CA SER A 281 -14.83 -1.33 5.14
C SER A 281 -15.28 -1.62 6.57
N PRO A 282 -15.15 -2.86 7.02
CA PRO A 282 -15.37 -3.22 8.42
C PRO A 282 -14.19 -2.84 9.33
N SER A 283 -13.23 -2.07 8.85
CA SER A 283 -12.00 -1.74 9.58
C SER A 283 -12.28 -0.97 10.86
N GLU A 284 -11.44 -1.18 11.87
CA GLU A 284 -11.45 -0.48 13.15
C GLU A 284 -10.05 0.07 13.47
N GLY A 285 -9.97 1.04 14.39
CA GLY A 285 -8.71 1.62 14.84
C GLY A 285 -7.95 2.38 13.75
N PRO A 286 -6.61 2.39 13.76
CA PRO A 286 -5.79 3.22 12.86
C PRO A 286 -6.06 2.99 11.37
N THR A 287 -6.47 1.78 11.00
CA THR A 287 -6.85 1.48 9.60
C THR A 287 -8.09 2.22 9.19
N ARG A 288 -9.08 2.32 10.07
CA ARG A 288 -10.31 3.08 9.81
C ARG A 288 -10.02 4.55 9.63
N ASP A 289 -9.12 5.10 10.44
CA ASP A 289 -8.70 6.50 10.32
C ASP A 289 -8.03 6.76 8.98
N LEU A 290 -7.16 5.85 8.52
CA LEU A 290 -6.54 5.92 7.21
C LEU A 290 -7.59 5.88 6.08
N GLU A 291 -8.55 4.97 6.14
CA GLU A 291 -9.63 4.85 5.16
C GLU A 291 -10.49 6.13 5.11
N ILE A 292 -10.85 6.70 6.25
CA ILE A 292 -11.59 7.96 6.34
C ILE A 292 -10.79 9.09 5.69
N LYS A 293 -9.51 9.24 6.04
CA LYS A 293 -8.64 10.29 5.48
C LYS A 293 -8.48 10.15 3.96
N ILE A 294 -8.32 8.92 3.45
CA ILE A 294 -8.27 8.69 2.00
C ILE A 294 -9.60 9.08 1.36
N SER A 295 -10.74 8.69 1.93
CA SER A 295 -12.08 9.01 1.41
C SER A 295 -12.35 10.52 1.41
N GLU A 296 -11.87 11.26 2.40
CA GLU A 296 -11.97 12.73 2.45
C GLU A 296 -11.24 13.39 1.26
N LEU A 297 -10.17 12.78 0.77
CA LEU A 297 -9.42 13.26 -0.40
C LEU A 297 -10.02 12.83 -1.74
N ASP A 298 -10.94 11.87 -1.79
CA ASP A 298 -11.49 11.34 -3.04
C ASP A 298 -12.13 12.45 -3.90
N ASN A 299 -12.84 13.40 -3.28
CA ASN A 299 -13.44 14.55 -3.99
C ASN A 299 -12.36 15.51 -4.54
N LEU A 300 -11.32 15.79 -3.75
CA LEU A 300 -10.21 16.67 -4.20
C LEU A 300 -9.46 16.00 -5.35
N THR A 301 -9.19 14.73 -5.23
CA THR A 301 -8.49 13.94 -6.25
C THR A 301 -9.30 13.84 -7.54
N SER A 302 -10.60 13.58 -7.45
CA SER A 302 -11.49 13.60 -8.63
C SER A 302 -11.53 14.97 -9.31
N SER A 303 -11.55 16.06 -8.52
CA SER A 303 -11.49 17.43 -9.06
C SER A 303 -10.15 17.72 -9.73
N PHE A 304 -9.06 17.23 -9.14
CA PHE A 304 -7.71 17.33 -9.74
C PHE A 304 -7.65 16.61 -11.09
N PHE A 305 -8.20 15.40 -11.21
CA PHE A 305 -8.27 14.67 -12.48
C PHE A 305 -9.18 15.34 -13.51
N THR A 306 -10.27 15.96 -13.07
CA THR A 306 -11.12 16.79 -13.94
C THR A 306 -10.29 17.94 -14.51
N PHE A 307 -9.52 18.64 -13.66
CA PHE A 307 -8.60 19.70 -14.12
C PHE A 307 -7.57 19.17 -15.11
N LEU A 308 -6.95 17.99 -14.87
CA LEU A 308 -6.00 17.38 -15.81
C LEU A 308 -6.63 17.11 -17.19
N ASN A 309 -7.87 16.62 -17.21
CA ASN A 309 -8.57 16.30 -18.46
C ASN A 309 -9.05 17.54 -19.23
N GLU A 310 -9.42 18.61 -18.54
CA GLU A 310 -9.94 19.85 -19.13
C GLU A 310 -8.83 20.86 -19.45
N SER A 311 -7.75 20.86 -18.67
CA SER A 311 -6.62 21.74 -18.91
C SER A 311 -5.87 21.29 -20.15
N LYS A 312 -5.30 22.25 -20.89
CA LYS A 312 -4.34 21.97 -21.95
C LYS A 312 -2.97 21.56 -21.36
N ASN A 313 -2.97 21.01 -20.14
CA ASN A 313 -1.74 20.50 -19.55
C ASN A 313 -1.29 19.29 -20.37
N GLU A 314 -0.06 19.32 -20.85
CA GLU A 314 0.49 18.29 -21.75
C GLU A 314 0.82 17.00 -21.00
N LEU A 315 0.80 17.02 -19.64
CA LEU A 315 1.16 15.86 -18.84
C LEU A 315 0.01 14.84 -18.75
N SER A 316 0.26 13.67 -19.29
CA SER A 316 -0.61 12.49 -19.15
C SER A 316 -0.45 11.83 -17.76
N ILE A 317 -1.41 11.00 -17.38
CA ILE A 317 -1.31 10.17 -16.16
C ILE A 317 -0.01 9.34 -16.16
N ASP A 318 0.39 8.80 -17.31
CA ASP A 318 1.59 7.98 -17.45
C ASP A 318 2.86 8.79 -17.18
N GLU A 319 2.93 10.01 -17.67
CA GLU A 319 4.05 10.90 -17.41
C GLU A 319 4.12 11.29 -15.93
N ILE A 320 2.98 11.57 -15.29
CA ILE A 320 2.94 11.86 -13.84
C ILE A 320 3.44 10.66 -13.04
N LEU A 321 2.98 9.45 -13.38
CA LEU A 321 3.40 8.22 -12.71
C LEU A 321 4.85 7.81 -13.01
N SER A 322 5.52 8.45 -13.98
CA SER A 322 6.91 8.14 -14.31
C SER A 322 7.93 8.81 -13.38
N SER A 323 7.53 9.80 -12.58
CA SER A 323 8.44 10.58 -11.71
C SER A 323 7.81 10.89 -10.36
N GLU A 324 8.57 10.66 -9.28
CA GLU A 324 8.16 11.00 -7.91
C GLU A 324 7.84 12.49 -7.72
N ASP A 325 8.56 13.36 -8.44
CA ASP A 325 8.43 14.81 -8.32
C ASP A 325 7.13 15.33 -8.95
N LEU A 326 6.51 14.56 -9.85
CA LEU A 326 5.25 14.93 -10.48
C LEU A 326 4.02 14.54 -9.64
N ILE A 327 4.17 13.62 -8.69
CA ILE A 327 3.08 13.20 -7.82
C ILE A 327 2.65 14.38 -6.92
N PRO A 328 1.36 14.74 -6.89
CA PRO A 328 0.87 15.88 -6.12
C PRO A 328 0.94 15.64 -4.60
N SER A 329 1.18 16.72 -3.84
CA SER A 329 0.98 16.75 -2.39
C SER A 329 -0.51 16.96 -2.03
N ILE A 330 -0.85 16.93 -0.74
CA ILE A 330 -2.22 17.23 -0.27
C ILE A 330 -2.63 18.66 -0.68
N GLU A 331 -1.73 19.62 -0.49
CA GLU A 331 -1.98 21.02 -0.85
C GLU A 331 -2.20 21.17 -2.36
N GLU A 332 -1.42 20.44 -3.16
CA GLU A 332 -1.51 20.47 -4.61
C GLU A 332 -2.76 19.75 -5.16
N LEU A 333 -3.27 18.74 -4.48
CA LEU A 333 -4.58 18.18 -4.82
C LEU A 333 -5.69 19.22 -4.68
N SER A 334 -5.56 20.15 -3.73
CA SER A 334 -6.50 21.27 -3.53
C SER A 334 -6.20 22.49 -4.41
N ASP A 335 -4.98 22.61 -4.95
CA ASP A 335 -4.54 23.68 -5.86
C ASP A 335 -3.89 23.09 -7.13
N PRO A 336 -4.69 22.55 -8.06
CA PRO A 336 -4.15 21.97 -9.30
C PRO A 336 -3.39 22.97 -10.18
N ILE A 337 -3.70 24.27 -10.07
CA ILE A 337 -3.00 25.35 -10.82
C ILE A 337 -1.59 25.52 -10.26
N GLY A 338 -1.44 25.54 -8.93
CA GLY A 338 -0.12 25.59 -8.28
C GLY A 338 0.73 24.38 -8.64
N TRP A 339 0.15 23.17 -8.66
CA TRP A 339 0.83 21.96 -9.13
C TRP A 339 1.30 22.08 -10.58
N ALA A 340 0.42 22.54 -11.49
CA ALA A 340 0.77 22.73 -12.90
C ALA A 340 1.88 23.78 -13.08
N ALA A 341 1.87 24.86 -12.30
CA ALA A 341 2.94 25.85 -12.31
C ALA A 341 4.28 25.25 -11.88
N ARG A 342 4.31 24.48 -10.77
CA ARG A 342 5.53 23.80 -10.29
C ARG A 342 6.09 22.82 -11.31
N THR A 343 5.24 21.98 -11.90
CA THR A 343 5.66 20.92 -12.82
C THR A 343 6.06 21.44 -14.21
N SER A 344 5.64 22.65 -14.58
CA SER A 344 6.00 23.30 -15.84
C SER A 344 7.31 24.09 -15.77
N MET A 345 7.85 24.32 -14.55
CA MET A 345 9.12 25.04 -14.39
C MET A 345 10.30 24.08 -14.60
N PRO A 346 11.34 24.49 -15.34
CA PRO A 346 12.57 23.71 -15.38
C PRO A 346 13.17 23.62 -13.98
N PRO A 347 13.80 22.50 -13.62
CA PRO A 347 14.50 22.38 -12.34
C PRO A 347 15.57 23.47 -12.23
N ILE A 348 15.56 24.19 -11.09
CA ILE A 348 16.52 25.27 -10.80
C ILE A 348 17.89 24.69 -10.44
#